data_48d431be0c276c1890257d5cac614784
#
_entry.id   48d431be0c276c1890257d5cac614784
#
_cell.length_a   1.000
_cell.length_b   1.000
_cell.length_c   1.000
_cell.angle_alpha   90.00
_cell.angle_beta   90.00
_cell.angle_gamma   90.00
#
_symmetry.space_group_name_H-M   'P 1'
#
loop_
_entity.id
_entity.type
_entity.pdbx_description
1 polymer ?
#
loop_
_entity_poly.entity_id
_entity_poly.type
_entity_poly.pdbx_seq_one_letter_code
_entity_poly.pdbx_strand_id
1 'polypeptide(L)'
;SHTWIVYDSNNNVIQQLAGLTPTFTALTNTSNTNDSTYTIKHIVETASGCKDSLTLTLTVLPNPEANFTVSNADCAPWTPAFTNNTIGNNLTYLWSIDHIGTFTSLATLSDTNNLTPSLSFSGLQYPSLDQQYFVTLVATSDSGCTDSFADTLKLYARPLADFILPVDSACGPYSFSPTDASGSNSNISSWSWTLTDSVGVLITTSTVPNPTFSLPQSFNGIATYSLQLIVTDDRSCSDTTTQNVYI
;
A
#
# COMPACT_ATOMS: atom_id res chain seq x y z
N SER A 1 -42.12 -18.48 40.06
CA SER A 1 -40.72 -18.42 39.56
C SER A 1 -40.70 -17.88 38.13
N HIS A 2 -39.56 -17.33 37.72
CA HIS A 2 -39.27 -16.89 36.35
C HIS A 2 -38.02 -17.61 35.87
N THR A 3 -38.09 -18.24 34.69
CA THR A 3 -37.00 -18.93 34.04
C THR A 3 -36.87 -18.42 32.60
N TRP A 4 -35.68 -18.08 32.20
CA TRP A 4 -35.33 -17.65 30.86
C TRP A 4 -34.39 -18.66 30.23
N ILE A 5 -34.68 -19.09 29.02
CA ILE A 5 -33.88 -20.06 28.28
C ILE A 5 -33.60 -19.48 26.90
N VAL A 6 -32.31 -19.45 26.51
CA VAL A 6 -31.88 -19.04 25.18
C VAL A 6 -31.42 -20.29 24.43
N TYR A 7 -31.95 -20.46 23.24
CA TYR A 7 -31.63 -21.56 22.33
C TYR A 7 -30.88 -21.00 21.09
N ASP A 8 -29.93 -21.75 20.59
CA ASP A 8 -29.37 -21.54 19.26
C ASP A 8 -30.34 -21.99 18.14
N SER A 9 -29.92 -21.82 16.86
CA SER A 9 -30.70 -22.24 15.69
C SER A 9 -30.94 -23.76 15.61
N ASN A 10 -30.17 -24.57 16.34
CA ASN A 10 -30.29 -26.03 16.40
C ASN A 10 -31.10 -26.49 17.62
N ASN A 11 -31.77 -25.56 18.32
CA ASN A 11 -32.52 -25.81 19.56
C ASN A 11 -31.67 -26.30 20.75
N ASN A 12 -30.35 -26.05 20.75
CA ASN A 12 -29.53 -26.31 21.91
C ASN A 12 -29.66 -25.15 22.91
N VAL A 13 -29.75 -25.48 24.19
CA VAL A 13 -29.74 -24.48 25.27
C VAL A 13 -28.34 -23.90 25.41
N ILE A 14 -28.23 -22.61 25.19
CA ILE A 14 -26.94 -21.89 25.35
C ILE A 14 -26.87 -21.04 26.63
N GLN A 15 -28.05 -20.60 27.13
CA GLN A 15 -28.17 -19.91 28.41
C GLN A 15 -29.45 -20.29 29.12
N GLN A 16 -29.40 -20.46 30.45
CA GLN A 16 -30.57 -20.61 31.29
C GLN A 16 -30.41 -19.77 32.55
N LEU A 17 -31.34 -18.87 32.78
CA LEU A 17 -31.26 -17.85 33.85
C LEU A 17 -32.58 -17.85 34.65
N ALA A 18 -32.50 -17.49 35.91
CA ALA A 18 -33.64 -17.31 36.80
C ALA A 18 -33.77 -15.85 37.24
N GLY A 19 -34.99 -15.43 37.57
CA GLY A 19 -35.29 -14.10 38.05
C GLY A 19 -36.15 -13.26 37.14
N LEU A 20 -36.65 -12.16 37.64
CA LEU A 20 -37.57 -11.28 36.92
C LEU A 20 -36.85 -10.53 35.78
N THR A 21 -35.64 -10.08 36.02
CA THR A 21 -34.82 -9.29 35.09
C THR A 21 -33.39 -9.83 35.06
N PRO A 22 -33.12 -11.00 34.42
CA PRO A 22 -31.79 -11.57 34.36
C PRO A 22 -30.88 -10.76 33.40
N THR A 23 -29.57 -10.82 33.64
CA THR A 23 -28.58 -10.30 32.71
C THR A 23 -28.11 -11.44 31.83
N PHE A 24 -28.32 -11.32 30.51
CA PHE A 24 -27.85 -12.27 29.53
C PHE A 24 -26.37 -12.00 29.16
N THR A 25 -25.61 -13.05 28.90
CA THR A 25 -24.33 -12.91 28.20
C THR A 25 -24.58 -12.55 26.72
N ALA A 26 -23.64 -11.85 26.11
CA ALA A 26 -23.76 -11.42 24.73
C ALA A 26 -24.00 -12.61 23.78
N LEU A 27 -24.93 -12.46 22.88
CA LEU A 27 -25.16 -13.37 21.76
C LEU A 27 -24.30 -12.91 20.57
N THR A 28 -23.59 -13.84 19.94
CA THR A 28 -22.61 -13.52 18.89
C THR A 28 -22.98 -14.20 17.58
N ASN A 29 -22.71 -13.52 16.48
CA ASN A 29 -22.69 -14.11 15.16
C ASN A 29 -21.24 -14.25 14.69
N THR A 30 -20.81 -15.46 14.37
CA THR A 30 -19.46 -15.75 13.87
C THR A 30 -19.41 -15.84 12.34
N SER A 31 -20.54 -15.72 11.67
CA SER A 31 -20.63 -15.66 10.21
C SER A 31 -20.43 -14.22 9.72
N ASN A 32 -19.75 -14.06 8.60
CA ASN A 32 -19.62 -12.77 7.93
C ASN A 32 -20.70 -12.53 6.86
N THR A 33 -21.52 -13.56 6.57
CA THR A 33 -22.50 -13.53 5.48
C THR A 33 -23.91 -13.97 5.88
N ASN A 34 -24.05 -14.76 6.94
CA ASN A 34 -25.35 -15.33 7.33
C ASN A 34 -25.78 -14.83 8.71
N ASP A 35 -27.07 -14.59 8.86
CA ASP A 35 -27.69 -14.27 10.15
C ASP A 35 -27.59 -15.43 11.14
N SER A 36 -27.37 -15.10 12.41
CA SER A 36 -27.52 -16.06 13.52
C SER A 36 -28.82 -15.79 14.24
N THR A 37 -29.71 -16.82 14.31
CA THR A 37 -31.02 -16.71 14.94
C THR A 37 -31.02 -17.42 16.30
N TYR A 38 -31.52 -16.72 17.30
CA TYR A 38 -31.68 -17.22 18.66
C TYR A 38 -33.14 -17.19 19.08
N THR A 39 -33.56 -18.19 19.86
CA THR A 39 -34.89 -18.25 20.44
C THR A 39 -34.81 -18.04 21.95
N ILE A 40 -35.48 -17.01 22.46
CA ILE A 40 -35.56 -16.70 23.89
C ILE A 40 -36.91 -17.12 24.37
N LYS A 41 -36.96 -18.05 25.34
CA LYS A 41 -38.17 -18.51 25.99
C LYS A 41 -38.22 -18.06 27.44
N HIS A 42 -39.24 -17.30 27.81
CA HIS A 42 -39.56 -16.92 29.17
C HIS A 42 -40.67 -17.81 29.73
N ILE A 43 -40.42 -18.45 30.83
CA ILE A 43 -41.37 -19.32 31.51
C ILE A 43 -41.68 -18.71 32.87
N VAL A 44 -42.95 -18.56 33.18
CA VAL A 44 -43.46 -18.19 34.52
C VAL A 44 -44.15 -19.36 35.15
N GLU A 45 -43.94 -19.54 36.45
CA GLU A 45 -44.56 -20.61 37.22
C GLU A 45 -45.10 -20.09 38.53
N THR A 46 -46.34 -20.36 38.84
CA THR A 46 -47.01 -20.02 40.12
C THR A 46 -46.56 -20.96 41.23
N ALA A 47 -46.85 -20.61 42.50
CA ALA A 47 -46.59 -21.48 43.64
C ALA A 47 -47.39 -22.80 43.58
N SER A 48 -48.51 -22.79 42.86
CA SER A 48 -49.36 -23.98 42.64
C SER A 48 -48.91 -24.85 41.47
N GLY A 49 -47.79 -24.51 40.79
CA GLY A 49 -47.19 -25.27 39.69
C GLY A 49 -47.79 -24.98 38.30
N CYS A 50 -48.74 -24.02 38.17
CA CYS A 50 -49.20 -23.61 36.85
C CYS A 50 -48.14 -22.84 36.08
N LYS A 51 -47.94 -23.22 34.80
CA LYS A 51 -46.91 -22.62 33.93
C LYS A 51 -47.50 -21.93 32.72
N ASP A 52 -46.92 -20.83 32.34
CA ASP A 52 -47.13 -20.17 31.05
C ASP A 52 -45.81 -19.74 30.45
N SER A 53 -45.71 -19.56 29.16
CA SER A 53 -44.44 -19.19 28.48
C SER A 53 -44.67 -18.34 27.27
N LEU A 54 -43.73 -17.41 27.06
CA LEU A 54 -43.60 -16.59 25.85
C LEU A 54 -42.28 -16.92 25.15
N THR A 55 -42.30 -16.92 23.83
CA THR A 55 -41.11 -17.15 23.00
C THR A 55 -40.91 -15.98 22.06
N LEU A 56 -39.65 -15.49 21.97
CA LEU A 56 -39.23 -14.42 21.10
C LEU A 56 -38.02 -14.90 20.27
N THR A 57 -38.00 -14.56 18.99
CA THR A 57 -36.86 -14.79 18.11
C THR A 57 -36.01 -13.52 18.04
N LEU A 58 -34.71 -13.66 18.20
CA LEU A 58 -33.72 -12.61 18.07
C LEU A 58 -32.76 -12.98 16.95
N THR A 59 -32.53 -12.06 16.02
CA THR A 59 -31.52 -12.20 14.94
C THR A 59 -30.33 -11.36 15.25
N VAL A 60 -29.13 -11.95 15.19
CA VAL A 60 -27.84 -11.26 15.24
C VAL A 60 -27.27 -11.24 13.83
N LEU A 61 -27.15 -10.05 13.28
CA LEU A 61 -26.71 -9.84 11.90
C LEU A 61 -25.23 -10.18 11.74
N PRO A 62 -24.76 -10.54 10.54
CA PRO A 62 -23.37 -10.79 10.26
C PRO A 62 -22.57 -9.48 10.28
N ASN A 63 -21.35 -9.54 10.77
CA ASN A 63 -20.40 -8.44 10.64
C ASN A 63 -19.51 -8.68 9.43
N PRO A 64 -19.29 -7.70 8.54
CA PRO A 64 -18.32 -7.85 7.48
C PRO A 64 -16.92 -8.09 8.05
N GLU A 65 -16.02 -8.65 7.25
CA GLU A 65 -14.60 -8.77 7.54
C GLU A 65 -13.84 -7.99 6.48
N ALA A 66 -13.42 -6.77 6.83
CA ALA A 66 -12.68 -5.90 5.94
C ALA A 66 -11.26 -6.43 5.74
N ASN A 67 -10.84 -6.55 4.48
CA ASN A 67 -9.48 -6.96 4.14
C ASN A 67 -9.12 -6.52 2.72
N PHE A 68 -7.84 -6.19 2.51
CA PHE A 68 -7.28 -5.94 1.20
C PHE A 68 -5.80 -6.34 1.14
N THR A 69 -5.29 -6.51 -0.07
CA THR A 69 -3.85 -6.64 -0.33
C THR A 69 -3.39 -5.56 -1.28
N VAL A 70 -2.14 -5.14 -1.10
CA VAL A 70 -1.47 -4.14 -1.95
C VAL A 70 0.03 -4.43 -1.96
N SER A 71 0.75 -3.99 -3.01
CA SER A 71 2.22 -3.95 -2.98
C SER A 71 2.66 -2.85 -1.99
N ASN A 72 3.44 -3.24 -0.96
CA ASN A 72 3.65 -2.38 0.22
C ASN A 72 4.71 -1.30 0.04
N ALA A 73 5.57 -1.40 -0.99
CA ALA A 73 6.63 -0.44 -1.24
C ALA A 73 7.07 -0.43 -2.70
N ASP A 74 7.37 0.75 -3.22
CA ASP A 74 7.98 0.94 -4.55
C ASP A 74 8.62 2.33 -4.68
N CYS A 75 9.37 2.52 -5.77
CA CYS A 75 10.02 3.77 -6.14
C CYS A 75 9.05 4.74 -6.79
N ALA A 76 9.15 6.03 -6.46
CA ALA A 76 8.40 7.06 -7.17
C ALA A 76 8.88 7.24 -8.64
N PRO A 77 7.99 7.53 -9.60
CA PRO A 77 6.53 7.56 -9.47
C PRO A 77 5.93 6.16 -9.37
N TRP A 78 4.84 6.01 -8.60
CA TRP A 78 4.25 4.70 -8.34
C TRP A 78 2.72 4.75 -8.33
N THR A 79 2.11 3.70 -8.87
CA THR A 79 0.66 3.48 -8.84
C THR A 79 0.41 2.11 -8.20
N PRO A 80 0.15 2.06 -6.88
CA PRO A 80 -0.09 0.79 -6.20
C PRO A 80 -1.37 0.11 -6.71
N ALA A 81 -1.29 -1.20 -6.89
CA ALA A 81 -2.46 -2.02 -7.23
C ALA A 81 -3.07 -2.60 -5.96
N PHE A 82 -4.35 -2.32 -5.73
CA PHE A 82 -5.13 -2.83 -4.61
C PHE A 82 -5.99 -4.01 -5.03
N THR A 83 -6.13 -4.99 -4.16
CA THR A 83 -7.10 -6.07 -4.30
C THR A 83 -7.96 -6.10 -3.04
N ASN A 84 -9.26 -5.89 -3.19
CA ASN A 84 -10.21 -5.97 -2.08
C ASN A 84 -10.58 -7.43 -1.82
N ASN A 85 -10.29 -7.92 -0.63
CA ASN A 85 -10.55 -9.28 -0.16
C ASN A 85 -11.63 -9.33 0.94
N THR A 86 -12.40 -8.26 1.08
CA THR A 86 -13.44 -8.13 2.10
C THR A 86 -14.52 -9.20 1.92
N ILE A 87 -14.95 -9.79 3.04
CA ILE A 87 -16.02 -10.79 3.10
C ILE A 87 -17.27 -10.16 3.73
N GLY A 88 -18.43 -10.36 3.11
CA GLY A 88 -19.73 -9.88 3.57
C GLY A 88 -20.72 -9.71 2.43
N ASN A 89 -21.97 -9.37 2.76
CA ASN A 89 -23.04 -9.18 1.79
C ASN A 89 -23.42 -7.70 1.66
N ASN A 90 -23.75 -7.25 0.45
CA ASN A 90 -24.28 -5.91 0.15
C ASN A 90 -23.41 -4.80 0.79
N LEU A 91 -22.09 -4.86 0.56
CA LEU A 91 -21.14 -3.96 1.18
C LEU A 91 -20.97 -2.66 0.41
N THR A 92 -20.81 -1.59 1.17
CA THR A 92 -20.28 -0.31 0.69
C THR A 92 -18.89 -0.11 1.27
N TYR A 93 -18.03 0.59 0.53
CA TYR A 93 -16.62 0.74 0.86
C TYR A 93 -16.24 2.21 1.00
N LEU A 94 -15.45 2.52 2.03
CA LEU A 94 -14.80 3.81 2.21
C LEU A 94 -13.31 3.59 2.37
N TRP A 95 -12.53 4.16 1.45
CA TRP A 95 -11.08 4.13 1.49
C TRP A 95 -10.54 5.49 1.94
N SER A 96 -9.56 5.50 2.81
CA SER A 96 -8.79 6.70 3.16
C SER A 96 -7.28 6.43 3.05
N ILE A 97 -6.53 7.48 2.69
CA ILE A 97 -5.08 7.43 2.54
C ILE A 97 -4.52 8.66 3.25
N ASP A 98 -3.75 8.40 4.30
CA ASP A 98 -3.20 9.42 5.18
C ASP A 98 -1.67 9.35 5.20
N HIS A 99 -1.01 10.50 5.04
CA HIS A 99 0.45 10.58 5.14
C HIS A 99 0.89 10.45 6.60
N ILE A 100 1.82 9.51 6.87
CA ILE A 100 2.39 9.31 8.21
C ILE A 100 3.38 10.44 8.51
N GLY A 101 3.08 11.24 9.51
CA GLY A 101 3.92 12.36 9.95
C GLY A 101 3.27 13.73 9.81
N THR A 102 2.45 13.96 8.80
CA THR A 102 1.65 15.19 8.69
C THR A 102 0.18 14.98 9.04
N PHE A 103 -0.28 13.72 9.10
CA PHE A 103 -1.68 13.31 9.28
C PHE A 103 -2.65 14.07 8.35
N THR A 104 -2.14 14.52 7.20
CA THR A 104 -2.96 15.12 6.16
C THR A 104 -3.56 14.01 5.32
N SER A 105 -4.88 13.94 5.28
CA SER A 105 -5.58 13.04 4.37
C SER A 105 -5.26 13.46 2.93
N LEU A 106 -4.63 12.56 2.17
CA LEU A 106 -4.32 12.79 0.74
C LEU A 106 -5.55 12.56 -0.13
N ALA A 107 -6.39 11.61 0.27
CA ALA A 107 -7.64 11.33 -0.41
C ALA A 107 -8.58 10.53 0.50
N THR A 108 -9.84 10.94 0.54
CA THR A 108 -10.94 10.10 1.01
C THR A 108 -11.69 9.67 -0.24
N LEU A 109 -11.54 8.41 -0.59
CA LEU A 109 -12.18 7.83 -1.77
C LEU A 109 -13.48 7.16 -1.31
N SER A 110 -14.56 7.93 -1.24
CA SER A 110 -15.90 7.40 -1.04
C SER A 110 -16.51 7.04 -2.38
N ASP A 111 -16.36 5.80 -2.79
CA ASP A 111 -17.15 5.26 -3.89
C ASP A 111 -17.81 3.98 -3.41
N THR A 112 -19.11 4.01 -3.28
CA THR A 112 -19.94 2.89 -2.82
C THR A 112 -19.88 1.68 -3.76
N ASN A 113 -19.32 1.86 -4.96
CA ASN A 113 -19.18 0.83 -6.00
C ASN A 113 -17.72 0.50 -6.33
N ASN A 114 -16.74 1.27 -5.83
CA ASN A 114 -15.33 1.03 -6.15
C ASN A 114 -14.73 -0.01 -5.20
N LEU A 115 -14.58 -1.21 -5.71
CA LEU A 115 -13.94 -2.31 -5.01
C LEU A 115 -12.46 -1.99 -4.68
N THR A 116 -11.82 -1.11 -5.47
CA THR A 116 -10.39 -0.77 -5.32
C THR A 116 -10.14 0.71 -5.59
N PRO A 117 -9.35 1.42 -4.75
CA PRO A 117 -9.01 2.80 -5.01
C PRO A 117 -8.02 2.92 -6.18
N SER A 118 -8.10 4.03 -6.92
CA SER A 118 -7.05 4.43 -7.86
C SER A 118 -6.20 5.52 -7.20
N LEU A 119 -4.93 5.21 -6.99
CA LEU A 119 -3.96 6.11 -6.38
C LEU A 119 -2.72 6.19 -7.26
N SER A 120 -2.20 7.40 -7.45
CA SER A 120 -0.93 7.63 -8.16
C SER A 120 -0.08 8.60 -7.37
N PHE A 121 1.14 8.18 -7.05
CA PHE A 121 2.14 9.03 -6.44
C PHE A 121 3.00 9.68 -7.53
N SER A 122 3.18 11.00 -7.46
CA SER A 122 4.09 11.73 -8.34
C SER A 122 5.56 11.42 -8.03
N GLY A 123 6.46 11.92 -8.87
CA GLY A 123 7.89 11.71 -8.70
C GLY A 123 8.42 12.26 -7.37
N LEU A 124 9.12 11.43 -6.63
CA LEU A 124 9.86 11.77 -5.42
C LEU A 124 11.32 11.38 -5.65
N GLN A 125 12.25 12.33 -5.45
CA GLN A 125 13.67 12.15 -5.74
C GLN A 125 14.53 12.71 -4.60
N TYR A 126 15.67 12.10 -4.35
CA TYR A 126 16.69 12.64 -3.44
C TYR A 126 16.98 14.13 -3.78
N PRO A 127 17.15 15.03 -2.79
CA PRO A 127 17.27 14.78 -1.35
C PRO A 127 15.94 14.69 -0.56
N SER A 128 14.79 14.60 -1.24
CA SER A 128 13.52 14.38 -0.52
C SER A 128 13.57 13.04 0.20
N LEU A 129 13.00 12.98 1.41
CA LEU A 129 12.94 11.74 2.19
C LEU A 129 11.86 10.80 1.66
N ASP A 130 12.06 9.49 1.89
CA ASP A 130 11.02 8.48 1.67
C ASP A 130 9.75 8.82 2.46
N GLN A 131 8.62 8.46 1.90
CA GLN A 131 7.31 8.75 2.50
C GLN A 131 6.59 7.46 2.88
N GLN A 132 5.73 7.56 3.89
CA GLN A 132 4.89 6.47 4.34
C GLN A 132 3.43 6.94 4.44
N TYR A 133 2.52 6.03 4.13
CA TYR A 133 1.09 6.30 4.13
C TYR A 133 0.34 5.17 4.81
N PHE A 134 -0.69 5.52 5.59
CA PHE A 134 -1.72 4.57 6.01
C PHE A 134 -2.81 4.52 4.95
N VAL A 135 -3.20 3.32 4.58
CA VAL A 135 -4.40 3.06 3.79
C VAL A 135 -5.38 2.33 4.69
N THR A 136 -6.58 2.88 4.81
CA THR A 136 -7.66 2.27 5.60
C THR A 136 -8.84 1.98 4.69
N LEU A 137 -9.37 0.77 4.79
CA LEU A 137 -10.64 0.35 4.20
C LEU A 137 -11.65 0.18 5.33
N VAL A 138 -12.79 0.84 5.21
CA VAL A 138 -13.98 0.58 6.02
C VAL A 138 -15.04 -0.07 5.14
N ALA A 139 -15.52 -1.24 5.53
CA ALA A 139 -16.62 -1.94 4.89
C ALA A 139 -17.88 -1.80 5.75
N THR A 140 -19.00 -1.47 5.13
CA THR A 140 -20.30 -1.31 5.81
C THR A 140 -21.35 -2.12 5.09
N SER A 141 -22.08 -2.99 5.83
CA SER A 141 -23.23 -3.73 5.29
C SER A 141 -24.46 -2.84 5.17
N ASP A 142 -25.45 -3.26 4.41
CA ASP A 142 -26.77 -2.60 4.29
C ASP A 142 -27.53 -2.49 5.62
N SER A 143 -27.23 -3.38 6.56
CA SER A 143 -27.72 -3.35 7.94
C SER A 143 -26.97 -2.42 8.88
N GLY A 144 -25.90 -1.75 8.39
CA GLY A 144 -25.12 -0.79 9.15
C GLY A 144 -24.01 -1.40 10.01
N CYS A 145 -23.73 -2.72 9.92
CA CYS A 145 -22.57 -3.32 10.58
C CYS A 145 -21.31 -2.93 9.83
N THR A 146 -20.23 -2.58 10.57
CA THR A 146 -18.97 -2.07 9.99
C THR A 146 -17.78 -2.85 10.50
N ASP A 147 -16.78 -3.01 9.64
CA ASP A 147 -15.43 -3.43 10.01
C ASP A 147 -14.39 -2.62 9.24
N SER A 148 -13.15 -2.57 9.73
CA SER A 148 -12.08 -1.80 9.11
C SER A 148 -10.76 -2.56 9.14
N PHE A 149 -10.00 -2.42 8.05
CA PHE A 149 -8.65 -2.95 7.91
C PHE A 149 -7.71 -1.84 7.44
N ALA A 150 -6.47 -1.83 7.94
CA ALA A 150 -5.47 -0.84 7.54
C ALA A 150 -4.12 -1.50 7.28
N ASP A 151 -3.40 -0.97 6.29
CA ASP A 151 -2.04 -1.35 5.95
C ASP A 151 -1.21 -0.12 5.58
N THR A 152 0.10 -0.29 5.49
CA THR A 152 1.07 0.79 5.27
C THR A 152 1.70 0.68 3.89
N LEU A 153 1.77 1.79 3.17
CA LEU A 153 2.55 1.94 1.94
C LEU A 153 3.84 2.72 2.21
N LYS A 154 4.93 2.33 1.56
CA LYS A 154 6.19 3.08 1.55
C LYS A 154 6.51 3.52 0.13
N LEU A 155 6.66 4.82 -0.05
CA LEU A 155 7.10 5.42 -1.30
C LEU A 155 8.57 5.80 -1.16
N TYR A 156 9.44 5.13 -1.90
CA TYR A 156 10.86 5.44 -1.92
C TYR A 156 11.16 6.59 -2.87
N ALA A 157 11.96 7.55 -2.41
CA ALA A 157 12.53 8.55 -3.28
C ALA A 157 13.56 7.90 -4.20
N ARG A 158 13.50 8.21 -5.50
CA ARG A 158 14.53 7.78 -6.44
C ARG A 158 15.88 8.40 -6.08
N PRO A 159 17.00 7.73 -6.39
CA PRO A 159 18.30 8.39 -6.35
C PRO A 159 18.30 9.62 -7.28
N LEU A 160 19.23 10.50 -7.09
CA LEU A 160 19.59 11.55 -8.02
C LEU A 160 20.90 11.13 -8.71
N ALA A 161 20.83 10.79 -9.97
CA ALA A 161 22.01 10.52 -10.79
C ALA A 161 22.69 11.83 -11.12
N ASP A 162 23.97 11.95 -10.77
CA ASP A 162 24.80 13.11 -11.10
C ASP A 162 26.27 12.70 -11.21
N PHE A 163 27.03 13.44 -11.99
CA PHE A 163 28.48 13.27 -12.08
C PHE A 163 29.18 14.55 -12.52
N ILE A 164 30.45 14.65 -12.17
CA ILE A 164 31.31 15.79 -12.50
C ILE A 164 32.29 15.37 -13.59
N LEU A 165 32.29 16.09 -14.72
CA LEU A 165 33.31 15.98 -15.74
C LEU A 165 34.49 16.83 -15.32
N PRO A 166 35.75 16.33 -15.47
CA PRO A 166 36.95 17.16 -15.22
C PRO A 166 37.05 18.38 -16.15
N VAL A 167 36.62 18.21 -17.40
CA VAL A 167 36.37 19.25 -18.40
C VAL A 167 35.29 18.74 -19.36
N ASP A 168 34.50 19.63 -19.95
CA ASP A 168 33.47 19.32 -20.94
C ASP A 168 34.01 19.34 -22.39
N SER A 169 35.18 19.93 -22.61
CA SER A 169 35.81 20.09 -23.92
C SER A 169 37.31 19.95 -23.86
N ALA A 170 37.92 19.27 -24.82
CA ALA A 170 39.34 19.06 -24.92
C ALA A 170 39.79 18.82 -26.37
N CYS A 171 41.11 18.94 -26.63
CA CYS A 171 41.71 18.47 -27.87
C CYS A 171 41.94 16.95 -27.81
N GLY A 172 41.53 16.24 -28.85
CA GLY A 172 41.79 14.78 -28.93
C GLY A 172 43.19 14.41 -29.38
N PRO A 173 43.64 13.15 -29.10
CA PRO A 173 42.94 12.17 -28.34
C PRO A 173 42.88 12.55 -26.84
N TYR A 174 41.75 12.26 -26.17
CA TYR A 174 41.51 12.69 -24.81
C TYR A 174 41.01 11.53 -23.94
N SER A 175 41.63 11.37 -22.77
CA SER A 175 41.15 10.44 -21.75
C SER A 175 40.69 11.22 -20.53
N PHE A 176 39.51 10.83 -20.01
CA PHE A 176 38.88 11.49 -18.87
C PHE A 176 38.24 10.49 -17.91
N SER A 177 38.16 10.88 -16.66
CA SER A 177 37.51 10.09 -15.61
C SER A 177 36.41 10.94 -14.96
N PRO A 178 35.14 10.73 -15.29
CA PRO A 178 34.05 11.36 -14.57
C PRO A 178 34.06 10.90 -13.11
N THR A 179 33.68 11.78 -12.21
CA THR A 179 33.52 11.47 -10.79
C THR A 179 32.03 11.36 -10.48
N ASP A 180 31.58 10.20 -9.94
CA ASP A 180 30.22 10.02 -9.48
C ASP A 180 29.90 11.02 -8.35
N ALA A 181 28.78 11.74 -8.50
CA ALA A 181 28.23 12.69 -7.55
C ALA A 181 26.77 12.36 -7.18
N SER A 182 26.34 11.16 -7.51
CA SER A 182 24.97 10.69 -7.29
C SER A 182 24.62 10.59 -5.80
N GLY A 183 23.36 10.85 -5.46
CA GLY A 183 22.83 10.77 -4.09
C GLY A 183 21.59 9.90 -3.98
N SER A 184 21.42 9.27 -2.82
CA SER A 184 20.23 8.47 -2.49
C SER A 184 19.97 8.47 -0.97
N ASN A 185 18.74 8.17 -0.56
CA ASN A 185 18.38 7.86 0.83
C ASN A 185 18.81 6.45 1.25
N SER A 186 19.29 5.64 0.33
CA SER A 186 19.89 4.33 0.52
C SER A 186 21.30 4.32 -0.07
N ASN A 187 21.95 3.16 -0.15
CA ASN A 187 23.26 3.09 -0.84
C ASN A 187 23.04 2.93 -2.34
N ILE A 188 23.86 3.62 -3.14
CA ILE A 188 23.95 3.28 -4.57
C ILE A 188 24.63 1.93 -4.67
N SER A 189 23.96 0.98 -5.31
CA SER A 189 24.42 -0.42 -5.44
C SER A 189 24.99 -0.75 -6.82
N SER A 190 24.60 0.02 -7.85
CA SER A 190 25.13 -0.18 -9.20
C SER A 190 25.20 1.10 -10.03
N TRP A 191 26.16 1.12 -10.95
CA TRP A 191 26.39 2.16 -11.95
C TRP A 191 26.37 1.54 -13.33
N SER A 192 25.77 2.23 -14.30
CA SER A 192 25.81 1.86 -15.71
C SER A 192 26.12 3.11 -16.54
N TRP A 193 27.34 3.16 -17.03
CA TRP A 193 27.82 4.23 -17.88
C TRP A 193 27.74 3.83 -19.34
N THR A 194 27.27 4.72 -20.18
CA THR A 194 27.17 4.52 -21.63
C THR A 194 27.71 5.76 -22.34
N LEU A 195 28.75 5.59 -23.15
CA LEU A 195 29.31 6.62 -23.99
C LEU A 195 28.92 6.39 -25.44
N THR A 196 28.26 7.37 -26.07
CA THR A 196 27.84 7.32 -27.47
C THR A 196 28.37 8.50 -28.26
N ASP A 197 28.43 8.37 -29.57
CA ASP A 197 28.70 9.52 -30.47
C ASP A 197 27.43 10.35 -30.71
N SER A 198 27.55 11.41 -31.53
CA SER A 198 26.46 12.35 -31.84
C SER A 198 25.27 11.75 -32.58
N VAL A 199 25.41 10.56 -33.18
CA VAL A 199 24.35 9.84 -33.87
C VAL A 199 23.83 8.64 -33.08
N GLY A 200 24.27 8.50 -31.81
CA GLY A 200 23.81 7.46 -30.89
C GLY A 200 24.52 6.11 -31.03
N VAL A 201 25.63 6.03 -31.77
CA VAL A 201 26.42 4.80 -31.87
C VAL A 201 27.21 4.60 -30.57
N LEU A 202 27.12 3.39 -30.02
CA LEU A 202 27.82 3.02 -28.81
C LEU A 202 29.35 3.01 -29.01
N ILE A 203 30.06 3.75 -28.19
CA ILE A 203 31.52 3.74 -28.13
C ILE A 203 32.02 2.75 -27.10
N THR A 204 31.52 2.87 -25.85
CA THR A 204 31.91 1.98 -24.74
C THR A 204 30.95 2.10 -23.57
N THR A 205 31.02 1.13 -22.65
CA THR A 205 30.26 1.11 -21.39
C THR A 205 31.17 0.82 -20.19
N SER A 206 30.69 1.14 -18.99
CA SER A 206 31.35 0.80 -17.74
C SER A 206 30.34 0.60 -16.61
N THR A 207 30.70 -0.19 -15.59
CA THR A 207 29.88 -0.46 -14.41
C THR A 207 30.59 -0.09 -13.09
N VAL A 208 31.75 0.54 -13.17
CA VAL A 208 32.45 1.01 -11.97
C VAL A 208 32.06 2.45 -11.62
N PRO A 209 32.09 2.86 -10.34
CA PRO A 209 31.64 4.20 -9.93
C PRO A 209 32.36 5.35 -10.64
N ASN A 210 33.67 5.22 -10.81
CA ASN A 210 34.54 6.26 -11.42
C ASN A 210 35.36 5.64 -12.56
N PRO A 211 34.79 5.49 -13.77
CA PRO A 211 35.46 4.89 -14.91
C PRO A 211 36.46 5.86 -15.56
N THR A 212 37.31 5.30 -16.45
CA THR A 212 38.09 6.09 -17.37
C THR A 212 37.64 5.82 -18.81
N PHE A 213 37.37 6.86 -19.55
CA PHE A 213 36.98 6.82 -20.96
C PHE A 213 38.07 7.45 -21.82
N SER A 214 38.18 6.98 -23.07
CA SER A 214 39.13 7.54 -24.06
C SER A 214 38.38 7.86 -25.35
N LEU A 215 38.57 9.06 -25.85
CA LEU A 215 37.99 9.56 -27.09
C LEU A 215 39.10 9.78 -28.13
N PRO A 216 38.84 9.45 -29.41
CA PRO A 216 39.81 9.65 -30.49
C PRO A 216 39.95 11.15 -30.84
N GLN A 217 40.96 11.46 -31.63
CA GLN A 217 41.08 12.78 -32.22
C GLN A 217 39.99 13.03 -33.26
N SER A 218 39.39 14.23 -33.21
CA SER A 218 38.50 14.70 -34.27
C SER A 218 39.32 15.42 -35.35
N PHE A 219 39.08 15.08 -36.62
CA PHE A 219 39.76 15.70 -37.78
C PHE A 219 38.86 16.64 -38.57
N ASN A 220 37.55 16.62 -38.30
CA ASN A 220 36.53 17.32 -39.11
C ASN A 220 35.78 18.40 -38.32
N GLY A 221 36.44 19.01 -37.31
CA GLY A 221 35.81 19.98 -36.42
C GLY A 221 35.43 19.37 -35.06
N ILE A 222 34.52 20.02 -34.33
CA ILE A 222 34.11 19.58 -32.99
C ILE A 222 33.25 18.31 -33.10
N ALA A 223 33.71 17.22 -32.50
CA ALA A 223 32.93 16.02 -32.32
C ALA A 223 32.22 16.06 -30.94
N THR A 224 30.95 15.77 -30.94
CA THR A 224 30.13 15.68 -29.70
C THR A 224 29.92 14.25 -29.31
N TYR A 225 30.15 13.95 -28.07
CA TYR A 225 29.84 12.63 -27.44
C TYR A 225 28.88 12.82 -26.31
N SER A 226 28.01 11.84 -26.07
CA SER A 226 27.06 11.85 -24.98
C SER A 226 27.45 10.78 -23.97
N LEU A 227 27.67 11.20 -22.73
CA LEU A 227 27.95 10.31 -21.61
C LEU A 227 26.71 10.25 -20.72
N GLN A 228 26.12 9.07 -20.62
CA GLN A 228 24.98 8.76 -19.76
C GLN A 228 25.43 7.95 -18.55
N LEU A 229 24.90 8.28 -17.38
CA LEU A 229 24.99 7.51 -16.16
C LEU A 229 23.58 7.09 -15.72
N ILE A 230 23.40 5.81 -15.46
CA ILE A 230 22.26 5.26 -14.72
C ILE A 230 22.80 4.76 -13.38
N VAL A 231 22.19 5.19 -12.28
CA VAL A 231 22.48 4.65 -10.94
C VAL A 231 21.26 3.91 -10.42
N THR A 232 21.50 2.84 -9.66
CA THR A 232 20.44 2.08 -8.98
C THR A 232 20.85 1.89 -7.53
N ASP A 233 19.92 2.11 -6.61
CA ASP A 233 20.15 1.92 -5.18
C ASP A 233 19.76 0.51 -4.68
N ASP A 234 20.00 0.22 -3.39
CA ASP A 234 19.71 -1.07 -2.75
C ASP A 234 18.23 -1.45 -2.78
N ARG A 235 17.34 -0.50 -3.06
CA ARG A 235 15.89 -0.71 -3.16
C ARG A 235 15.43 -0.93 -4.60
N SER A 236 16.40 -1.00 -5.54
CA SER A 236 16.16 -1.10 -6.98
C SER A 236 15.55 0.16 -7.60
N CYS A 237 15.56 1.31 -6.89
CA CYS A 237 15.20 2.59 -7.46
C CYS A 237 16.33 3.10 -8.35
N SER A 238 16.01 3.61 -9.52
CA SER A 238 17.00 4.09 -10.47
C SER A 238 16.72 5.51 -10.96
N ASP A 239 17.79 6.19 -11.37
CA ASP A 239 17.73 7.47 -12.05
C ASP A 239 18.81 7.57 -13.12
N THR A 240 18.65 8.53 -14.02
CA THR A 240 19.52 8.68 -15.20
C THR A 240 19.86 10.14 -15.40
N THR A 241 21.15 10.41 -15.67
CA THR A 241 21.62 11.73 -16.10
C THR A 241 22.49 11.59 -17.34
N THR A 242 22.62 12.67 -18.12
CA THR A 242 23.40 12.70 -19.35
C THR A 242 24.11 14.04 -19.49
N GLN A 243 25.39 14.01 -19.83
CA GLN A 243 26.18 15.22 -20.15
C GLN A 243 26.94 15.01 -21.47
N ASN A 244 27.24 16.11 -22.18
CA ASN A 244 28.01 16.08 -23.42
C ASN A 244 29.49 16.35 -23.17
N VAL A 245 30.33 15.67 -23.96
CA VAL A 245 31.80 15.88 -24.04
C VAL A 245 32.17 16.28 -25.46
N TYR A 246 32.97 17.30 -25.61
CA TYR A 246 33.35 17.87 -26.91
C TYR A 246 34.84 17.67 -27.19
N ILE A 247 35.18 17.19 -28.39
CA ILE A 247 36.57 16.97 -28.85
C ILE A 247 36.80 17.73 -30.14
#